data_f49456ef0743ffb52721889f22b57b7b
#
_entry.id   f49456ef0743ffb52721889f22b57b7b
#
_cell.length_a   1.000
_cell.length_b   1.000
_cell.length_c   1.000
_cell.angle_alpha   90.00
_cell.angle_beta   90.00
_cell.angle_gamma   90.00
#
_symmetry.space_group_name_H-M   'P 1'
#
loop_
_entity.id
_entity.type
_entity.pdbx_description
1 polymer ?
#
loop_
_entity_poly.entity_id
_entity_poly.type
_entity_poly.pdbx_seq_one_letter_code
_entity_poly.pdbx_strand_id
1 'polypeptide(L)'
;KIASAADRKQLAEAARSGRIRALAGFGPKTEEAILEALAVHATTPARIERAIAAQYAEPLRERLARVAGVRQAVIAGSFRRARETVGDIDILVSAGATAPVMERFVRYDEVAEVLAHGETRATVKLRCGLQVDLRVVEPDSHGAVLLYFTGSKAHNIALRQRALERGFTLNEYGLSDATSGEMIASETEEAIYRALG
;
A
#
# COMPACT_ATOMS: atom_id res chain seq x y z
N LYS A 1 -5.94 -23.84 -9.93
CA LYS A 1 -5.83 -23.12 -11.21
C LYS A 1 -6.50 -21.77 -11.04
N ILE A 2 -5.77 -20.68 -11.26
CA ILE A 2 -6.32 -19.33 -11.26
C ILE A 2 -7.12 -19.18 -12.58
N ALA A 3 -8.40 -18.77 -12.48
CA ALA A 3 -9.27 -18.57 -13.64
C ALA A 3 -8.67 -17.50 -14.59
N SER A 4 -8.63 -17.78 -15.86
CA SER A 4 -8.12 -16.85 -16.87
C SER A 4 -9.00 -15.61 -17.02
N ALA A 5 -8.50 -14.54 -17.65
CA ALA A 5 -9.30 -13.36 -17.96
C ALA A 5 -10.50 -13.68 -18.89
N ALA A 6 -10.36 -14.68 -19.76
CA ALA A 6 -11.42 -15.16 -20.63
C ALA A 6 -12.52 -15.87 -19.83
N ASP A 7 -12.15 -16.73 -18.86
CA ASP A 7 -13.11 -17.44 -17.99
C ASP A 7 -13.92 -16.44 -17.14
N ARG A 8 -13.28 -15.37 -16.67
CA ARG A 8 -13.95 -14.30 -15.92
C ARG A 8 -14.95 -13.50 -16.75
N LYS A 9 -14.62 -13.19 -18.00
CA LYS A 9 -15.54 -12.54 -18.94
C LYS A 9 -16.79 -13.40 -19.21
N GLN A 10 -16.58 -14.69 -19.47
CA GLN A 10 -17.67 -15.65 -19.70
C GLN A 10 -18.55 -15.82 -18.46
N LEU A 11 -17.95 -15.86 -17.26
CA LEU A 11 -18.67 -15.91 -15.99
C LEU A 11 -19.52 -14.64 -15.75
N ALA A 12 -18.94 -13.46 -16.03
CA ALA A 12 -19.67 -12.19 -15.92
C ALA A 12 -20.88 -12.12 -16.88
N GLU A 13 -20.70 -12.61 -18.11
CA GLU A 13 -21.79 -12.66 -19.11
C GLU A 13 -22.87 -13.66 -18.73
N ALA A 14 -22.48 -14.83 -18.21
CA ALA A 14 -23.42 -15.83 -17.72
C ALA A 14 -24.24 -15.33 -16.52
N ALA A 15 -23.61 -14.58 -15.59
CA ALA A 15 -24.29 -13.95 -14.46
C ALA A 15 -25.24 -12.84 -14.92
N ARG A 16 -24.80 -11.94 -15.81
CA ARG A 16 -25.67 -10.86 -16.33
C ARG A 16 -26.87 -11.39 -17.12
N SER A 17 -26.73 -12.50 -17.82
CA SER A 17 -27.79 -13.13 -18.61
C SER A 17 -28.72 -14.07 -17.81
N GLY A 18 -28.52 -14.19 -16.49
CA GLY A 18 -29.37 -15.03 -15.63
C GLY A 18 -29.10 -16.54 -15.77
N ARG A 19 -28.08 -16.94 -16.51
CA ARG A 19 -27.76 -18.36 -16.75
C ARG A 19 -27.26 -19.08 -15.49
N ILE A 20 -26.69 -18.35 -14.52
CA ILE A 20 -26.19 -18.95 -13.29
C ILE A 20 -27.34 -19.31 -12.36
N ARG A 21 -28.36 -18.46 -12.22
CA ARG A 21 -29.56 -18.75 -11.41
C ARG A 21 -30.38 -19.92 -11.94
N ALA A 22 -30.21 -20.27 -13.21
CA ALA A 22 -30.86 -21.44 -13.83
C ALA A 22 -30.19 -22.77 -13.46
N LEU A 23 -28.99 -22.73 -12.86
CA LEU A 23 -28.30 -23.92 -12.38
C LEU A 23 -28.83 -24.35 -11.02
N ALA A 24 -28.98 -25.64 -10.80
CA ALA A 24 -29.42 -26.18 -9.51
C ALA A 24 -28.47 -25.76 -8.38
N GLY A 25 -29.01 -25.20 -7.30
CA GLY A 25 -28.25 -24.70 -6.15
C GLY A 25 -27.77 -23.26 -6.25
N PHE A 26 -28.02 -22.57 -7.35
CA PHE A 26 -27.70 -21.16 -7.53
C PHE A 26 -28.97 -20.29 -7.60
N GLY A 27 -29.00 -19.22 -6.84
CA GLY A 27 -30.12 -18.29 -6.81
C GLY A 27 -29.71 -16.88 -7.26
N PRO A 28 -30.69 -15.94 -7.35
CA PRO A 28 -30.44 -14.54 -7.73
C PRO A 28 -29.37 -13.88 -6.85
N LYS A 29 -29.38 -14.13 -5.54
CA LYS A 29 -28.38 -13.61 -4.58
C LYS A 29 -26.95 -14.09 -4.89
N THR A 30 -26.81 -15.34 -5.37
CA THR A 30 -25.51 -15.88 -5.76
C THR A 30 -25.00 -15.22 -7.03
N GLU A 31 -25.90 -14.95 -7.98
CA GLU A 31 -25.58 -14.23 -9.21
C GLU A 31 -25.11 -12.80 -8.92
N GLU A 32 -25.82 -12.09 -8.04
CA GLU A 32 -25.46 -10.74 -7.57
C GLU A 32 -24.10 -10.72 -6.87
N ALA A 33 -23.85 -11.66 -5.96
CA ALA A 33 -22.57 -11.81 -5.28
C ALA A 33 -21.42 -12.12 -6.25
N ILE A 34 -21.66 -12.92 -7.30
CA ILE A 34 -20.66 -13.19 -8.36
C ILE A 34 -20.36 -11.91 -9.16
N LEU A 35 -21.38 -11.14 -9.52
CA LEU A 35 -21.19 -9.87 -10.24
C LEU A 35 -20.45 -8.84 -9.40
N GLU A 36 -20.77 -8.74 -8.13
CA GLU A 36 -20.08 -7.87 -7.17
C GLU A 36 -18.61 -8.29 -6.99
N ALA A 37 -18.34 -9.58 -6.78
CA ALA A 37 -16.99 -10.11 -6.68
C ALA A 37 -16.17 -9.88 -7.97
N LEU A 38 -16.79 -10.05 -9.14
CA LEU A 38 -16.14 -9.78 -10.42
C LEU A 38 -15.87 -8.29 -10.65
N ALA A 39 -16.76 -7.39 -10.18
CA ALA A 39 -16.56 -5.95 -10.22
C ALA A 39 -15.38 -5.53 -9.31
N VAL A 40 -15.31 -6.05 -8.09
CA VAL A 40 -14.18 -5.85 -7.18
C VAL A 40 -12.87 -6.36 -7.79
N HIS A 41 -12.87 -7.54 -8.42
CA HIS A 41 -11.69 -8.07 -9.11
C HIS A 41 -11.31 -7.30 -10.38
N ALA A 42 -12.27 -6.69 -11.07
CA ALA A 42 -11.99 -5.84 -12.23
C ALA A 42 -11.32 -4.51 -11.84
N THR A 43 -11.55 -4.03 -10.63
CA THR A 43 -10.94 -2.82 -10.07
C THR A 43 -9.64 -3.10 -9.30
N THR A 44 -9.36 -4.39 -8.97
CA THR A 44 -8.09 -4.76 -8.34
C THR A 44 -6.97 -4.71 -9.37
N PRO A 45 -5.93 -3.89 -9.18
CA PRO A 45 -4.78 -3.83 -10.09
C PRO A 45 -4.20 -5.23 -10.32
N ALA A 46 -3.85 -5.54 -11.56
CA ALA A 46 -3.17 -6.79 -11.89
C ALA A 46 -1.86 -6.85 -11.09
N ARG A 47 -1.72 -7.90 -10.27
CA ARG A 47 -0.47 -8.09 -9.53
C ARG A 47 0.64 -8.49 -10.49
N ILE A 48 1.81 -7.88 -10.35
CA ILE A 48 3.00 -8.18 -11.16
C ILE A 48 4.08 -8.81 -10.28
N GLU A 49 5.00 -9.53 -10.90
CA GLU A 49 6.15 -10.09 -10.19
C GLU A 49 7.00 -9.00 -9.56
N ARG A 50 7.46 -9.23 -8.33
CA ARG A 50 8.29 -8.26 -7.59
C ARG A 50 9.55 -7.89 -8.35
N ALA A 51 10.16 -8.84 -9.07
CA ALA A 51 11.35 -8.58 -9.88
C ALA A 51 11.08 -7.60 -11.04
N ILE A 52 9.90 -7.69 -11.66
CA ILE A 52 9.47 -6.74 -12.70
C ILE A 52 9.15 -5.38 -12.06
N ALA A 53 8.42 -5.37 -10.95
CA ALA A 53 8.10 -4.14 -10.22
C ALA A 53 9.36 -3.39 -9.78
N ALA A 54 10.41 -4.10 -9.38
CA ALA A 54 11.70 -3.52 -8.96
C ALA A 54 12.33 -2.65 -10.05
N GLN A 55 12.21 -3.03 -11.33
CA GLN A 55 12.77 -2.29 -12.46
C GLN A 55 12.17 -0.87 -12.59
N TYR A 56 10.97 -0.66 -12.09
CA TYR A 56 10.30 0.64 -12.08
C TYR A 56 10.42 1.34 -10.73
N ALA A 57 10.30 0.59 -9.64
CA ALA A 57 10.27 1.13 -8.28
C ALA A 57 11.64 1.64 -7.81
N GLU A 58 12.72 0.89 -8.08
CA GLU A 58 14.06 1.27 -7.61
C GLU A 58 14.58 2.55 -8.28
N PRO A 59 14.50 2.75 -9.61
CA PRO A 59 14.91 4.00 -10.22
C PRO A 59 14.12 5.22 -9.70
N LEU A 60 12.82 5.05 -9.47
CA LEU A 60 11.99 6.12 -8.90
C LEU A 60 12.39 6.43 -7.45
N ARG A 61 12.59 5.40 -6.61
CA ARG A 61 13.11 5.57 -5.24
C ARG A 61 14.45 6.31 -5.24
N GLU A 62 15.39 5.91 -6.11
CA GLU A 62 16.69 6.58 -6.21
C GLU A 62 16.58 8.03 -6.66
N ARG A 63 15.69 8.31 -7.63
CA ARG A 63 15.42 9.67 -8.08
C ARG A 63 14.90 10.55 -6.93
N LEU A 64 14.03 10.01 -6.08
CA LEU A 64 13.50 10.71 -4.91
C LEU A 64 14.57 10.89 -3.82
N ALA A 65 15.41 9.88 -3.60
CA ALA A 65 16.51 9.95 -2.64
C ALA A 65 17.54 11.07 -2.95
N ARG A 66 17.64 11.49 -4.22
CA ARG A 66 18.54 12.57 -4.65
C ARG A 66 17.95 13.97 -4.51
N VAL A 67 16.71 14.12 -4.06
CA VAL A 67 16.11 15.42 -3.79
C VAL A 67 16.76 16.04 -2.57
N ALA A 68 17.14 17.30 -2.66
CA ALA A 68 17.77 18.03 -1.55
C ALA A 68 16.87 18.01 -0.30
N GLY A 69 17.44 17.72 0.85
CA GLY A 69 16.72 17.61 2.12
C GLY A 69 16.04 16.26 2.39
N VAL A 70 16.10 15.32 1.47
CA VAL A 70 15.67 13.93 1.70
C VAL A 70 16.74 13.22 2.53
N ARG A 71 16.31 12.63 3.65
CA ARG A 71 17.16 11.80 4.52
C ARG A 71 17.12 10.33 4.12
N GLN A 72 15.92 9.83 3.80
CA GLN A 72 15.70 8.44 3.41
C GLN A 72 14.59 8.35 2.38
N ALA A 73 14.70 7.37 1.47
CA ALA A 73 13.65 6.95 0.55
C ALA A 73 13.64 5.42 0.50
N VAL A 74 12.53 4.81 0.90
CA VAL A 74 12.38 3.37 1.08
C VAL A 74 11.13 2.88 0.36
N ILE A 75 11.22 1.71 -0.29
CA ILE A 75 10.05 1.01 -0.80
C ILE A 75 9.50 0.16 0.35
N ALA A 76 8.25 0.40 0.72
CA ALA A 76 7.54 -0.28 1.81
C ALA A 76 6.58 -1.37 1.29
N GLY A 77 5.48 -1.58 1.97
CA GLY A 77 4.37 -2.43 1.54
C GLY A 77 4.73 -3.89 1.27
N SER A 78 4.00 -4.47 0.35
CA SER A 78 4.20 -5.87 -0.05
C SER A 78 5.55 -6.12 -0.71
N PHE A 79 6.13 -5.10 -1.33
CA PHE A 79 7.47 -5.17 -1.93
C PHE A 79 8.55 -5.39 -0.88
N ARG A 80 8.55 -4.61 0.20
CA ARG A 80 9.50 -4.74 1.32
C ARG A 80 9.36 -6.08 2.04
N ARG A 81 8.14 -6.60 2.15
CA ARG A 81 7.88 -7.94 2.71
C ARG A 81 8.29 -9.09 1.79
N ALA A 82 8.99 -8.82 0.70
CA ALA A 82 9.46 -9.80 -0.27
C ALA A 82 8.37 -10.75 -0.83
N ARG A 83 7.15 -10.22 -1.03
CA ARG A 83 6.10 -11.00 -1.69
C ARG A 83 6.47 -11.26 -3.15
N GLU A 84 6.20 -12.46 -3.65
CA GLU A 84 6.48 -12.86 -5.04
C GLU A 84 5.82 -11.91 -6.05
N THR A 85 4.63 -11.42 -5.72
CA THR A 85 3.90 -10.45 -6.54
C THR A 85 3.47 -9.25 -5.71
N VAL A 86 3.39 -8.09 -6.36
CA VAL A 86 2.91 -6.83 -5.78
C VAL A 86 1.75 -6.28 -6.61
N GLY A 87 0.79 -5.58 -5.98
CA GLY A 87 -0.33 -4.92 -6.67
C GLY A 87 -0.02 -3.45 -6.95
N ASP A 88 0.73 -2.85 -6.05
CA ASP A 88 1.14 -1.47 -6.00
C ASP A 88 2.54 -1.35 -5.39
N ILE A 89 3.11 -0.17 -5.47
CA ILE A 89 4.38 0.18 -4.81
C ILE A 89 4.12 1.31 -3.83
N ASP A 90 4.47 1.10 -2.57
CA ASP A 90 4.49 2.12 -1.54
C ASP A 90 5.90 2.68 -1.40
N ILE A 91 6.10 3.99 -1.65
CA ILE A 91 7.37 4.67 -1.40
C ILE A 91 7.20 5.62 -0.21
N LEU A 92 8.03 5.45 0.79
CA LEU A 92 8.14 6.34 1.93
C LEU A 92 9.39 7.20 1.80
N VAL A 93 9.22 8.52 1.89
CA VAL A 93 10.33 9.48 1.90
C VAL A 93 10.32 10.27 3.20
N SER A 94 11.48 10.36 3.84
CA SER A 94 11.71 11.20 5.01
C SER A 94 12.42 12.47 4.59
N ALA A 95 11.76 13.63 4.75
CA ALA A 95 12.28 14.93 4.37
C ALA A 95 11.63 16.05 5.20
N GLY A 96 12.39 17.11 5.49
CA GLY A 96 11.86 18.30 6.16
C GLY A 96 11.04 19.22 5.24
N ALA A 97 11.13 19.05 3.91
CA ALA A 97 10.34 19.81 2.93
C ALA A 97 9.66 18.84 1.95
N THR A 98 8.35 18.89 1.89
CA THR A 98 7.55 17.95 1.09
C THR A 98 7.44 18.36 -0.38
N ALA A 99 7.28 19.66 -0.65
CA ALA A 99 7.00 20.18 -1.99
C ALA A 99 8.01 19.76 -3.08
N PRO A 100 9.35 19.83 -2.87
CA PRO A 100 10.30 19.39 -3.90
C PRO A 100 10.22 17.90 -4.20
N VAL A 101 9.91 17.07 -3.19
CA VAL A 101 9.76 15.62 -3.33
C VAL A 101 8.51 15.31 -4.14
N MET A 102 7.39 15.95 -3.79
CA MET A 102 6.10 15.79 -4.47
C MET A 102 6.19 16.18 -5.94
N GLU A 103 6.80 17.32 -6.23
CA GLU A 103 7.01 17.79 -7.60
C GLU A 103 7.89 16.82 -8.41
N ARG A 104 8.99 16.35 -7.82
CA ARG A 104 9.89 15.38 -8.44
C ARG A 104 9.20 14.05 -8.74
N PHE A 105 8.27 13.64 -7.88
CA PHE A 105 7.51 12.41 -8.03
C PHE A 105 6.49 12.50 -9.18
N VAL A 106 5.63 13.50 -9.17
CA VAL A 106 4.57 13.62 -10.19
C VAL A 106 5.11 13.95 -11.58
N ARG A 107 6.30 14.55 -11.67
CA ARG A 107 7.03 14.84 -12.93
C ARG A 107 8.01 13.74 -13.32
N TYR A 108 7.87 12.52 -12.78
CA TYR A 108 8.69 11.42 -13.25
C TYR A 108 8.28 11.00 -14.66
N ASP A 109 9.26 10.77 -15.54
CA ASP A 109 9.02 10.57 -16.98
C ASP A 109 8.14 9.36 -17.29
N GLU A 110 8.17 8.35 -16.43
CA GLU A 110 7.33 7.14 -16.54
C GLU A 110 5.90 7.32 -15.99
N VAL A 111 5.55 8.48 -15.43
CA VAL A 111 4.18 8.75 -14.98
C VAL A 111 3.27 8.93 -16.20
N ALA A 112 2.25 8.09 -16.29
CA ALA A 112 1.19 8.21 -17.28
C ALA A 112 0.04 9.06 -16.78
N GLU A 113 -0.28 8.98 -15.48
CA GLU A 113 -1.42 9.65 -14.87
C GLU A 113 -1.15 9.95 -13.39
N VAL A 114 -1.55 11.12 -12.93
CA VAL A 114 -1.57 11.50 -11.51
C VAL A 114 -2.97 11.25 -10.97
N LEU A 115 -3.13 10.22 -10.14
CA LEU A 115 -4.42 9.81 -9.59
C LEU A 115 -4.82 10.65 -8.38
N ALA A 116 -3.84 11.02 -7.55
CA ALA A 116 -4.02 11.91 -6.40
C ALA A 116 -2.74 12.71 -6.13
N HIS A 117 -2.91 13.96 -5.68
CA HIS A 117 -1.80 14.84 -5.32
C HIS A 117 -2.21 15.73 -4.14
N GLY A 118 -1.56 15.53 -2.99
CA GLY A 118 -1.70 16.33 -1.77
C GLY A 118 -0.35 16.82 -1.28
N GLU A 119 -0.31 17.42 -0.11
CA GLU A 119 0.92 18.00 0.47
C GLU A 119 1.94 16.94 0.90
N THR A 120 1.48 15.82 1.44
CA THR A 120 2.34 14.74 1.98
C THR A 120 2.10 13.39 1.33
N ARG A 121 1.11 13.29 0.44
CA ARG A 121 0.73 12.07 -0.27
C ARG A 121 0.44 12.33 -1.73
N ALA A 122 0.92 11.44 -2.59
CA ALA A 122 0.52 11.41 -4.00
C ALA A 122 0.43 9.96 -4.48
N THR A 123 -0.43 9.75 -5.45
CA THR A 123 -0.61 8.47 -6.14
C THR A 123 -0.49 8.71 -7.63
N VAL A 124 0.35 7.94 -8.28
CA VAL A 124 0.52 7.97 -9.73
C VAL A 124 0.33 6.59 -10.33
N LYS A 125 -0.01 6.57 -11.62
CA LYS A 125 0.02 5.36 -12.44
C LYS A 125 1.15 5.49 -13.44
N LEU A 126 2.06 4.53 -13.45
CA LEU A 126 3.16 4.48 -14.42
C LEU A 126 2.66 3.98 -15.78
N ARG A 127 3.42 4.26 -16.85
CA ARG A 127 3.12 3.81 -18.23
C ARG A 127 2.98 2.30 -18.35
N CYS A 128 3.69 1.53 -17.51
CA CYS A 128 3.54 0.08 -17.44
C CYS A 128 2.26 -0.38 -16.71
N GLY A 129 1.42 0.54 -16.23
CA GLY A 129 0.18 0.27 -15.51
C GLY A 129 0.32 0.07 -14.00
N LEU A 130 1.55 0.07 -13.48
CA LEU A 130 1.82 -0.05 -12.03
C LEU A 130 1.43 1.22 -11.30
N GLN A 131 0.64 1.08 -10.23
CA GLN A 131 0.37 2.17 -9.32
C GLN A 131 1.51 2.35 -8.33
N VAL A 132 1.86 3.60 -8.06
CA VAL A 132 2.84 3.96 -7.04
C VAL A 132 2.25 5.01 -6.11
N ASP A 133 2.30 4.72 -4.82
CA ASP A 133 1.87 5.60 -3.75
C ASP A 133 3.09 6.18 -3.03
N LEU A 134 3.17 7.51 -2.97
CA LEU A 134 4.20 8.24 -2.25
C LEU A 134 3.64 8.79 -0.95
N ARG A 135 4.39 8.60 0.13
CA ARG A 135 4.21 9.32 1.39
C ARG A 135 5.50 10.04 1.76
N VAL A 136 5.40 11.34 2.05
CA VAL A 136 6.50 12.13 2.61
C VAL A 136 6.20 12.41 4.08
N VAL A 137 7.17 12.18 4.95
CA VAL A 137 7.03 12.32 6.41
C VAL A 137 8.22 13.04 7.01
N GLU A 138 8.01 13.64 8.18
CA GLU A 138 9.09 14.18 8.99
C GLU A 138 10.05 13.06 9.44
N PRO A 139 11.33 13.36 9.57
CA PRO A 139 12.35 12.37 9.98
C PRO A 139 12.03 11.63 11.26
N ASP A 140 11.47 12.33 12.24
CA ASP A 140 11.22 11.80 13.60
C ASP A 140 10.06 10.79 13.65
N SER A 141 9.21 10.75 12.61
CA SER A 141 8.12 9.78 12.47
C SER A 141 8.45 8.64 11.52
N HIS A 142 9.65 8.62 10.95
CA HIS A 142 10.00 7.68 9.86
C HIS A 142 9.79 6.22 10.24
N GLY A 143 10.26 5.80 11.42
CA GLY A 143 10.17 4.41 11.87
C GLY A 143 8.74 3.93 12.04
N ALA A 144 7.89 4.74 12.67
CA ALA A 144 6.48 4.40 12.87
C ALA A 144 5.72 4.30 11.55
N VAL A 145 5.94 5.26 10.64
CA VAL A 145 5.31 5.23 9.31
C VAL A 145 5.82 4.06 8.49
N LEU A 146 7.12 3.76 8.53
CA LEU A 146 7.71 2.62 7.83
C LEU A 146 7.11 1.30 8.33
N LEU A 147 7.00 1.12 9.64
CA LEU A 147 6.35 -0.02 10.26
C LEU A 147 4.90 -0.17 9.79
N TYR A 148 4.14 0.91 9.86
CA TYR A 148 2.73 0.94 9.46
C TYR A 148 2.53 0.58 7.97
N PHE A 149 3.28 1.23 7.07
CA PHE A 149 3.18 1.00 5.62
C PHE A 149 3.83 -0.31 5.18
N THR A 150 4.82 -0.82 5.90
CA THR A 150 5.34 -2.16 5.64
C THR A 150 4.26 -3.20 5.90
N GLY A 151 3.46 -3.07 6.96
CA GLY A 151 2.40 -4.02 7.32
C GLY A 151 2.95 -5.41 7.66
N SER A 152 2.22 -6.49 7.48
CA SER A 152 0.89 -6.54 6.83
C SER A 152 -0.23 -5.96 7.71
N LYS A 153 -1.44 -5.86 7.17
CA LYS A 153 -2.62 -5.48 7.98
C LYS A 153 -2.76 -6.34 9.23
N ALA A 154 -2.60 -7.66 9.09
CA ALA A 154 -2.67 -8.60 10.22
C ALA A 154 -1.54 -8.33 11.25
N HIS A 155 -0.32 -8.04 10.78
CA HIS A 155 0.80 -7.68 11.64
C HIS A 155 0.53 -6.38 12.42
N ASN A 156 0.05 -5.34 11.73
CA ASN A 156 -0.29 -4.07 12.37
C ASN A 156 -1.40 -4.22 13.42
N ILE A 157 -2.40 -5.07 13.16
CA ILE A 157 -3.45 -5.37 14.13
C ILE A 157 -2.85 -6.05 15.37
N ALA A 158 -2.00 -7.07 15.19
CA ALA A 158 -1.36 -7.78 16.30
C ALA A 158 -0.45 -6.85 17.13
N LEU A 159 0.33 -5.97 16.49
CA LEU A 159 1.16 -5.00 17.19
C LEU A 159 0.34 -3.98 17.98
N ARG A 160 -0.76 -3.47 17.42
CA ARG A 160 -1.67 -2.57 18.13
C ARG A 160 -2.31 -3.23 19.34
N GLN A 161 -2.72 -4.48 19.20
CA GLN A 161 -3.26 -5.27 20.33
C GLN A 161 -2.21 -5.41 21.43
N ARG A 162 -0.97 -5.78 21.07
CA ARG A 162 0.15 -5.88 22.02
C ARG A 162 0.47 -4.55 22.70
N ALA A 163 0.38 -3.43 21.96
CA ALA A 163 0.55 -2.10 22.54
C ALA A 163 -0.52 -1.80 23.59
N LEU A 164 -1.80 -2.07 23.28
CA LEU A 164 -2.92 -1.88 24.21
C LEU A 164 -2.77 -2.70 25.50
N GLU A 165 -2.34 -3.97 25.38
CA GLU A 165 -2.10 -4.87 26.54
C GLU A 165 -1.00 -4.33 27.47
N ARG A 166 -0.16 -3.40 26.99
CA ARG A 166 0.92 -2.76 27.75
C ARG A 166 0.64 -1.30 28.15
N GLY A 167 -0.59 -0.85 27.93
CA GLY A 167 -0.98 0.53 28.24
C GLY A 167 -0.48 1.55 27.23
N PHE A 168 -0.14 1.12 26.00
CA PHE A 168 0.30 1.99 24.92
C PHE A 168 -0.72 2.09 23.79
N THR A 169 -0.61 3.14 22.97
CA THR A 169 -1.31 3.30 21.72
C THR A 169 -0.31 3.32 20.58
N LEU A 170 -0.51 2.50 19.55
CA LEU A 170 0.33 2.45 18.35
C LEU A 170 -0.45 2.91 17.12
N ASN A 171 0.07 3.90 16.41
CA ASN A 171 -0.48 4.38 15.13
C ASN A 171 0.67 4.71 14.15
N GLU A 172 0.36 5.36 13.03
CA GLU A 172 1.36 5.77 12.04
C GLU A 172 2.30 6.87 12.51
N TYR A 173 2.01 7.55 13.62
CA TYR A 173 2.86 8.62 14.18
C TYR A 173 3.84 8.08 15.22
N GLY A 174 3.54 6.93 15.84
CA GLY A 174 4.41 6.33 16.83
C GLY A 174 3.68 5.47 17.85
N LEU A 175 4.46 5.04 18.84
CA LEU A 175 4.02 4.39 20.06
C LEU A 175 3.99 5.45 21.17
N SER A 176 2.83 5.65 21.79
CA SER A 176 2.64 6.59 22.90
C SER A 176 2.00 5.91 24.10
N ASP A 177 2.21 6.46 25.28
CA ASP A 177 1.48 6.07 26.49
C ASP A 177 -0.01 6.37 26.33
N ALA A 178 -0.86 5.40 26.60
CA ALA A 178 -2.30 5.51 26.37
C ALA A 178 -3.00 6.50 27.32
N THR A 179 -2.38 6.80 28.47
CA THR A 179 -2.95 7.68 29.50
C THR A 179 -2.44 9.11 29.37
N SER A 180 -1.11 9.28 29.26
CA SER A 180 -0.50 10.61 29.19
C SER A 180 -0.41 11.16 27.75
N GLY A 181 -0.45 10.30 26.73
CA GLY A 181 -0.19 10.65 25.34
C GLY A 181 1.30 10.91 25.03
N GLU A 182 2.19 10.70 25.99
CA GLU A 182 3.62 10.89 25.81
C GLU A 182 4.18 9.93 24.74
N MET A 183 4.99 10.47 23.81
CA MET A 183 5.63 9.68 22.76
C MET A 183 6.76 8.83 23.36
N ILE A 184 6.65 7.51 23.19
CA ILE A 184 7.62 6.53 23.69
C ILE A 184 8.64 6.18 22.60
N ALA A 185 8.16 5.97 21.35
CA ALA A 185 9.02 5.62 20.21
C ALA A 185 8.33 5.93 18.88
N SER A 186 9.08 6.54 17.93
CA SER A 186 8.59 6.85 16.60
C SER A 186 9.68 6.79 15.51
N GLU A 187 10.94 7.07 15.88
CA GLU A 187 12.03 7.32 14.95
C GLU A 187 12.48 6.07 14.18
N THR A 188 12.47 4.90 14.83
CA THR A 188 12.90 3.62 14.24
C THR A 188 11.93 2.49 14.57
N GLU A 189 11.83 1.52 13.66
CA GLU A 189 11.04 0.29 13.90
C GLU A 189 11.58 -0.47 15.12
N GLU A 190 12.90 -0.54 15.27
CA GLU A 190 13.58 -1.24 16.36
C GLU A 190 13.24 -0.63 17.74
N ALA A 191 13.13 0.69 17.82
CA ALA A 191 12.73 1.37 19.05
C ALA A 191 11.30 0.98 19.45
N ILE A 192 10.37 0.94 18.49
CA ILE A 192 8.98 0.52 18.71
C ILE A 192 8.92 -0.94 19.13
N TYR A 193 9.61 -1.85 18.43
CA TYR A 193 9.65 -3.26 18.80
C TYR A 193 10.26 -3.48 20.17
N ARG A 194 11.34 -2.79 20.50
CA ARG A 194 12.00 -2.88 21.82
C ARG A 194 11.07 -2.44 22.94
N ALA A 195 10.30 -1.37 22.76
CA ALA A 195 9.33 -0.89 23.73
C ALA A 195 8.15 -1.88 23.89
N LEU A 196 7.80 -2.60 22.83
CA LEU A 196 6.76 -3.64 22.85
C LEU A 196 7.25 -5.02 23.32
N GLY A 197 8.54 -5.25 23.49
CA GLY A 197 9.16 -6.48 24.01
C GLY A 197 9.11 -7.64 23.02
#